data_03b063724b53b328f62c25445e70e057
#
_entry.id   03b063724b53b328f62c25445e70e057
#
_cell.length_a   1.000
_cell.length_b   1.000
_cell.length_c   1.000
_cell.angle_alpha   90.00
_cell.angle_beta   90.00
_cell.angle_gamma   90.00
#
_symmetry.space_group_name_H-M   'P 1'
#
loop_
_entity.id
_entity.type
_entity.pdbx_description
1 polymer ?
#
loop_
_entity_poly.entity_id
_entity_poly.type
_entity_poly.pdbx_seq_one_letter_code
_entity_poly.pdbx_strand_id
1 'polypeptide(L)'
;MRICLVLEGCYPYVFGGVSTWMHQYINQMQEHEFVLWVIGANAEKRGKFVYELPENVVEVHEVFLDDALQVKEKGKMSHIFSEKELESLSELMQMRRPDWETLFSLYHDKHLNPMAFLKSETFLELLIKICKEQYPYIAFADAFHTMRSMLLPVLYLMGSEVPEADVYHAICTGYGGLLACLGGYVYKKDVLLTEHGIYTREREEEIIRAKWVVPSFKKQWIAFFYMLSDMIYQRAFRVTCLFTNAMRTQIQMGCAPGKCRVIENGIDYDRLSGIPLKEEDGWVDIGAVVRLA
;
A
#
# COMPACT_ATOMS: atom_id res chain seq x y z
N MET A 1 -6.48 -17.38 15.59
CA MET A 1 -5.40 -16.39 15.34
C MET A 1 -6.05 -15.05 15.06
N ARG A 2 -5.36 -13.98 15.45
CA ARG A 2 -5.79 -12.62 15.13
C ARG A 2 -5.00 -12.11 13.89
N ILE A 3 -5.69 -11.89 12.79
CA ILE A 3 -5.11 -11.55 11.50
C ILE A 3 -5.44 -10.09 11.17
N CYS A 4 -4.42 -9.25 10.98
CA CYS A 4 -4.61 -7.89 10.50
C CYS A 4 -4.60 -7.87 8.97
N LEU A 5 -5.73 -7.53 8.36
CA LEU A 5 -5.87 -7.33 6.92
C LEU A 5 -5.59 -5.86 6.60
N VAL A 6 -4.53 -5.61 5.84
CA VAL A 6 -4.14 -4.25 5.43
C VAL A 6 -4.67 -3.97 4.03
N LEU A 7 -5.58 -3.00 3.94
CA LEU A 7 -6.43 -2.75 2.78
C LEU A 7 -6.26 -1.32 2.28
N GLU A 8 -6.07 -1.12 0.99
CA GLU A 8 -5.91 0.19 0.36
C GLU A 8 -7.02 0.46 -0.65
N GLY A 9 -7.89 1.46 -0.37
CA GLY A 9 -8.87 1.99 -1.30
C GLY A 9 -9.99 1.03 -1.75
N CYS A 10 -10.19 -0.10 -1.06
CA CYS A 10 -11.14 -1.13 -1.45
C CYS A 10 -12.14 -1.45 -0.32
N TYR A 11 -12.13 -2.67 0.20
CA TYR A 11 -12.99 -3.11 1.30
C TYR A 11 -12.71 -2.30 2.58
N PRO A 12 -13.70 -1.91 3.37
CA PRO A 12 -15.14 -2.13 3.19
C PRO A 12 -15.90 -0.95 2.50
N TYR A 13 -15.22 -0.02 1.83
CA TYR A 13 -15.80 1.24 1.32
C TYR A 13 -16.34 1.17 -0.11
N VAL A 14 -15.89 0.20 -0.91
CA VAL A 14 -16.17 0.16 -2.35
C VAL A 14 -16.53 -1.26 -2.76
N PHE A 15 -17.63 -1.42 -3.51
CA PHE A 15 -17.94 -2.68 -4.18
C PHE A 15 -16.94 -2.95 -5.31
N GLY A 16 -16.48 -4.19 -5.44
CA GLY A 16 -15.54 -4.59 -6.48
C GLY A 16 -14.99 -5.99 -6.27
N GLY A 17 -14.24 -6.50 -7.24
CA GLY A 17 -13.72 -7.87 -7.21
C GLY A 17 -12.89 -8.17 -5.96
N VAL A 18 -11.91 -7.31 -5.65
CA VAL A 18 -11.05 -7.47 -4.45
C VAL A 18 -11.88 -7.36 -3.17
N SER A 19 -12.83 -6.41 -3.10
CA SER A 19 -13.68 -6.25 -1.92
C SER A 19 -14.62 -7.45 -1.71
N THR A 20 -15.19 -7.99 -2.78
CA THR A 20 -16.04 -9.19 -2.72
C THR A 20 -15.22 -10.41 -2.28
N TRP A 21 -14.02 -10.58 -2.85
CA TRP A 21 -13.10 -11.65 -2.44
C TRP A 21 -12.74 -11.53 -0.97
N MET A 22 -12.41 -10.32 -0.50
CA MET A 22 -12.06 -10.08 0.90
C MET A 22 -13.21 -10.39 1.84
N HIS A 23 -14.43 -9.97 1.48
CA HIS A 23 -15.62 -10.29 2.26
C HIS A 23 -15.86 -11.80 2.36
N GLN A 24 -15.69 -12.53 1.24
CA GLN A 24 -15.78 -14.00 1.22
C GLN A 24 -14.67 -14.65 2.04
N TYR A 25 -13.42 -14.16 1.90
CA TYR A 25 -12.27 -14.66 2.66
C TYR A 25 -12.50 -14.60 4.16
N ILE A 26 -12.98 -13.47 4.68
CA ILE A 26 -13.30 -13.31 6.10
C ILE A 26 -14.44 -14.27 6.53
N ASN A 27 -15.52 -14.33 5.73
CA ASN A 27 -16.65 -15.19 6.03
C ASN A 27 -16.32 -16.69 6.00
N GLN A 28 -15.35 -17.14 5.23
CA GLN A 28 -14.93 -18.54 5.15
C GLN A 28 -13.96 -18.96 6.25
N MET A 29 -13.42 -18.01 7.03
CA MET A 29 -12.42 -18.27 8.06
C MET A 29 -12.92 -17.85 9.45
N GLN A 30 -14.08 -18.39 9.84
CA GLN A 30 -14.76 -18.04 11.10
C GLN A 30 -13.99 -18.43 12.36
N GLU A 31 -13.01 -19.33 12.24
CA GLU A 31 -12.11 -19.72 13.33
C GLU A 31 -11.03 -18.70 13.65
N HIS A 32 -10.96 -17.60 12.86
CA HIS A 32 -9.99 -16.52 13.04
C HIS A 32 -10.69 -15.19 13.34
N GLU A 33 -10.03 -14.36 14.15
CA GLU A 33 -10.40 -12.96 14.36
C GLU A 33 -9.70 -12.09 13.33
N PHE A 34 -10.41 -11.13 12.76
CA PHE A 34 -9.86 -10.18 11.82
C PHE A 34 -9.87 -8.76 12.37
N VAL A 35 -8.72 -8.08 12.18
CA VAL A 35 -8.58 -6.64 12.35
C VAL A 35 -8.44 -6.04 10.97
N LEU A 36 -9.26 -5.07 10.61
CA LEU A 36 -9.14 -4.35 9.35
C LEU A 36 -8.29 -3.09 9.59
N TRP A 37 -7.18 -2.98 8.90
CA TRP A 37 -6.36 -1.75 8.87
C TRP A 37 -6.47 -1.14 7.49
N VAL A 38 -7.32 -0.11 7.39
CA VAL A 38 -7.81 0.38 6.10
C VAL A 38 -7.23 1.76 5.80
N ILE A 39 -6.67 1.89 4.60
CA ILE A 39 -6.15 3.15 4.07
C ILE A 39 -7.17 3.72 3.09
N GLY A 40 -7.69 4.90 3.40
CA GLY A 40 -8.56 5.67 2.53
C GLY A 40 -7.90 6.94 2.01
N ALA A 41 -8.36 7.44 0.86
CA ALA A 41 -7.87 8.70 0.32
C ALA A 41 -8.49 9.91 1.03
N ASN A 42 -9.79 9.85 1.34
CA ASN A 42 -10.59 10.97 1.86
C ASN A 42 -11.26 10.60 3.19
N ALA A 43 -10.97 11.35 4.25
CA ALA A 43 -11.50 11.18 5.60
C ALA A 43 -13.04 11.34 5.70
N GLU A 44 -13.69 11.98 4.72
CA GLU A 44 -15.16 12.04 4.65
C GLU A 44 -15.83 10.66 4.55
N LYS A 45 -15.09 9.65 4.12
CA LYS A 45 -15.57 8.26 4.04
C LYS A 45 -15.46 7.49 5.36
N ARG A 46 -14.88 8.08 6.40
CA ARG A 46 -14.69 7.45 7.70
C ARG A 46 -16.00 6.86 8.24
N GLY A 47 -15.97 5.56 8.59
CA GLY A 47 -17.11 4.82 9.12
C GLY A 47 -18.26 4.56 8.12
N LYS A 48 -18.11 4.95 6.84
CA LYS A 48 -19.17 4.77 5.82
C LYS A 48 -18.94 3.50 5.00
N PHE A 49 -19.14 2.36 5.64
CA PHE A 49 -18.95 1.05 5.02
C PHE A 49 -20.14 0.70 4.11
N VAL A 50 -19.84 0.09 2.96
CA VAL A 50 -20.86 -0.42 2.02
C VAL A 50 -21.12 -1.91 2.20
N TYR A 51 -20.27 -2.58 3.01
CA TYR A 51 -20.46 -3.97 3.44
C TYR A 51 -20.89 -4.02 4.89
N GLU A 52 -21.80 -4.93 5.23
CA GLU A 52 -22.00 -5.36 6.59
C GLU A 52 -20.81 -6.23 7.00
N LEU A 53 -20.14 -5.85 8.10
CA LEU A 53 -18.93 -6.56 8.50
C LEU A 53 -19.29 -7.89 9.16
N PRO A 54 -18.60 -9.00 8.80
CA PRO A 54 -18.76 -10.28 9.46
C PRO A 54 -18.46 -10.23 10.97
N GLU A 55 -19.08 -11.07 11.77
CA GLU A 55 -18.95 -11.08 13.23
C GLU A 55 -17.51 -11.33 13.73
N ASN A 56 -16.70 -12.02 12.94
CA ASN A 56 -15.29 -12.28 13.24
C ASN A 56 -14.35 -11.10 12.87
N VAL A 57 -14.88 -9.98 12.39
CA VAL A 57 -14.17 -8.71 12.32
C VAL A 57 -14.30 -8.00 13.67
N VAL A 58 -13.25 -8.05 14.47
CA VAL A 58 -13.27 -7.55 15.86
C VAL A 58 -12.88 -6.09 16.00
N GLU A 59 -12.11 -5.55 15.07
CA GLU A 59 -11.64 -4.15 15.07
C GLU A 59 -11.51 -3.61 13.65
N VAL A 60 -11.68 -2.28 13.51
CA VAL A 60 -11.40 -1.52 12.28
C VAL A 60 -10.58 -0.28 12.62
N HIS A 61 -9.37 -0.22 12.07
CA HIS A 61 -8.48 0.93 12.16
C HIS A 61 -8.45 1.65 10.80
N GLU A 62 -8.91 2.88 10.79
CA GLU A 62 -9.03 3.70 9.58
C GLU A 62 -7.96 4.77 9.54
N VAL A 63 -7.16 4.80 8.49
CA VAL A 63 -6.14 5.83 8.24
C VAL A 63 -6.45 6.50 6.90
N PHE A 64 -6.54 7.84 6.88
CA PHE A 64 -6.84 8.58 5.67
C PHE A 64 -5.65 9.44 5.25
N LEU A 65 -5.30 9.39 3.95
CA LEU A 65 -4.13 10.09 3.43
C LEU A 65 -4.26 11.61 3.46
N ASP A 66 -5.49 12.14 3.38
CA ASP A 66 -5.74 13.58 3.50
C ASP A 66 -5.57 14.08 4.95
N ASP A 67 -5.68 13.21 5.97
CA ASP A 67 -5.33 13.57 7.35
C ASP A 67 -3.85 13.96 7.48
N ALA A 68 -2.98 13.45 6.59
CA ALA A 68 -1.58 13.85 6.55
C ALA A 68 -1.39 15.36 6.33
N LEU A 69 -2.31 16.00 5.60
CA LEU A 69 -2.30 17.44 5.36
C LEU A 69 -2.71 18.24 6.60
N GLN A 70 -3.39 17.61 7.56
CA GLN A 70 -3.86 18.21 8.81
C GLN A 70 -2.87 18.03 9.97
N VAL A 71 -1.78 17.27 9.75
CA VAL A 71 -0.73 17.05 10.76
C VAL A 71 -0.14 18.39 11.17
N LYS A 72 -0.42 18.80 12.41
CA LYS A 72 0.13 20.03 12.97
C LYS A 72 1.58 19.81 13.38
N GLU A 73 2.40 20.79 13.09
CA GLU A 73 3.76 20.85 13.61
C GLU A 73 3.72 21.08 15.12
N LYS A 74 4.27 20.15 15.89
CA LYS A 74 4.42 20.30 17.35
C LYS A 74 5.84 20.78 17.65
N GLY A 75 6.04 22.10 17.64
CA GLY A 75 7.32 22.73 17.98
C GLY A 75 8.38 22.63 16.88
N LYS A 76 9.58 23.17 17.17
CA LYS A 76 10.73 23.01 16.29
C LYS A 76 11.26 21.58 16.36
N MET A 77 11.67 21.03 15.24
CA MET A 77 12.35 19.75 15.19
C MET A 77 13.65 19.83 15.99
N SER A 78 13.76 19.03 17.06
CA SER A 78 14.95 18.95 17.91
C SER A 78 15.76 17.69 17.67
N HIS A 79 15.33 16.82 16.75
CA HIS A 79 16.02 15.56 16.46
C HIS A 79 17.31 15.81 15.69
N ILE A 80 18.41 15.24 16.22
CA ILE A 80 19.72 15.22 15.57
C ILE A 80 19.85 13.88 14.88
N PHE A 81 19.94 13.91 13.55
CA PHE A 81 20.03 12.69 12.74
C PHE A 81 21.44 12.07 12.82
N SER A 82 21.48 10.77 13.01
CA SER A 82 22.70 9.97 12.80
C SER A 82 23.01 9.81 11.32
N GLU A 83 24.25 9.43 10.98
CA GLU A 83 24.63 9.14 9.59
C GLU A 83 23.71 8.09 8.94
N LYS A 84 23.38 7.02 9.67
CA LYS A 84 22.49 5.96 9.19
C LYS A 84 21.08 6.47 8.89
N GLU A 85 20.55 7.36 9.72
CA GLU A 85 19.23 7.98 9.50
C GLU A 85 19.25 8.90 8.28
N LEU A 86 20.31 9.70 8.12
CA LEU A 86 20.49 10.58 6.95
C LEU A 86 20.63 9.77 5.65
N GLU A 87 21.38 8.68 5.68
CA GLU A 87 21.52 7.77 4.55
C GLU A 87 20.17 7.16 4.17
N SER A 88 19.43 6.63 5.15
CA SER A 88 18.10 6.03 4.91
C SER A 88 17.09 7.05 4.36
N LEU A 89 17.09 8.27 4.88
CA LEU A 89 16.26 9.36 4.36
C LEU A 89 16.67 9.76 2.94
N SER A 90 17.97 9.84 2.66
CA SER A 90 18.49 10.13 1.33
C SER A 90 18.11 9.04 0.32
N GLU A 91 18.23 7.76 0.67
CA GLU A 91 17.83 6.63 -0.16
C GLU A 91 16.31 6.63 -0.41
N LEU A 92 15.49 6.93 0.61
CA LEU A 92 14.04 7.10 0.47
C LEU A 92 13.71 8.22 -0.53
N MET A 93 14.34 9.39 -0.41
CA MET A 93 14.13 10.54 -1.30
C MET A 93 14.60 10.26 -2.73
N GLN A 94 15.56 9.38 -2.92
CA GLN A 94 16.05 8.95 -4.23
C GLN A 94 15.32 7.74 -4.80
N MET A 95 14.27 7.23 -4.11
CA MET A 95 13.51 6.03 -4.47
C MET A 95 14.39 4.79 -4.69
N ARG A 96 15.40 4.63 -3.83
CA ARG A 96 16.31 3.48 -3.83
C ARG A 96 15.88 2.44 -2.83
N ARG A 97 16.80 1.84 -2.09
CA ARG A 97 16.54 0.82 -1.05
C ARG A 97 16.92 1.35 0.34
N PRO A 98 16.07 2.18 0.96
CA PRO A 98 16.36 2.69 2.30
C PRO A 98 16.37 1.55 3.33
N ASP A 99 17.05 1.76 4.43
CA ASP A 99 16.87 0.91 5.61
C ASP A 99 15.53 1.22 6.26
N TRP A 100 14.52 0.42 5.90
CA TRP A 100 13.15 0.60 6.37
C TRP A 100 13.01 0.47 7.90
N GLU A 101 13.84 -0.34 8.57
CA GLU A 101 13.80 -0.44 10.03
C GLU A 101 14.25 0.84 10.69
N THR A 102 15.27 1.49 10.14
CA THR A 102 15.69 2.83 10.58
C THR A 102 14.59 3.86 10.37
N LEU A 103 13.86 3.82 9.24
CA LEU A 103 12.76 4.73 8.98
C LEU A 103 11.56 4.45 9.90
N PHE A 104 11.20 3.19 10.13
CA PHE A 104 10.14 2.82 11.08
C PHE A 104 10.51 3.28 12.50
N SER A 105 11.76 3.10 12.94
CA SER A 105 12.20 3.61 14.22
C SER A 105 12.09 5.13 14.31
N LEU A 106 12.45 5.87 13.27
CA LEU A 106 12.34 7.33 13.26
C LEU A 106 10.91 7.83 13.44
N TYR A 107 9.98 7.29 12.66
CA TYR A 107 8.62 7.83 12.60
C TYR A 107 7.67 7.16 13.58
N HIS A 108 7.82 5.88 13.88
CA HIS A 108 6.99 5.17 14.84
C HIS A 108 7.56 5.27 16.25
N ASP A 109 8.79 4.77 16.51
CA ASP A 109 9.31 4.68 17.87
C ASP A 109 9.74 6.05 18.44
N LYS A 110 10.40 6.89 17.61
CA LYS A 110 10.87 8.23 18.01
C LYS A 110 9.85 9.33 17.73
N HIS A 111 8.72 9.00 17.12
CA HIS A 111 7.61 9.91 16.81
C HIS A 111 8.04 11.19 16.06
N LEU A 112 8.98 11.06 15.10
CA LEU A 112 9.41 12.18 14.28
C LEU A 112 8.21 12.72 13.49
N ASN A 113 7.91 14.00 13.68
CA ASN A 113 6.77 14.62 13.01
C ASN A 113 7.09 14.79 11.50
N PRO A 114 6.25 14.24 10.58
CA PRO A 114 6.46 14.35 9.14
C PRO A 114 6.58 15.79 8.63
N MET A 115 5.73 16.69 9.13
CA MET A 115 5.74 18.10 8.70
C MET A 115 6.95 18.85 9.23
N ALA A 116 7.41 18.54 10.45
CA ALA A 116 8.63 19.13 11.00
C ALA A 116 9.86 18.71 10.17
N PHE A 117 9.94 17.43 9.75
CA PHE A 117 11.00 16.98 8.85
C PHE A 117 10.94 17.68 7.49
N LEU A 118 9.77 17.71 6.84
CA LEU A 118 9.60 18.31 5.50
C LEU A 118 9.81 19.84 5.46
N LYS A 119 9.88 20.49 6.63
CA LYS A 119 10.22 21.94 6.78
C LYS A 119 11.64 22.16 7.31
N SER A 120 12.39 21.11 7.60
CA SER A 120 13.72 21.19 8.20
C SER A 120 14.79 21.60 7.21
N GLU A 121 15.89 22.15 7.72
CA GLU A 121 17.11 22.40 6.96
C GLU A 121 17.68 21.10 6.40
N THR A 122 17.65 20.01 7.18
CA THR A 122 18.10 18.68 6.73
C THR A 122 17.37 18.20 5.46
N PHE A 123 16.03 18.30 5.44
CA PHE A 123 15.26 17.94 4.24
C PHE A 123 15.66 18.82 3.05
N LEU A 124 15.82 20.12 3.28
CA LEU A 124 16.19 21.06 2.24
C LEU A 124 17.60 20.77 1.67
N GLU A 125 18.58 20.51 2.53
CA GLU A 125 19.95 20.15 2.15
C GLU A 125 20.00 18.86 1.34
N LEU A 126 19.29 17.81 1.78
CA LEU A 126 19.19 16.55 1.04
C LEU A 126 18.53 16.77 -0.34
N LEU A 127 17.45 17.55 -0.41
CA LEU A 127 16.76 17.83 -1.64
C LEU A 127 17.64 18.66 -2.61
N ILE A 128 18.35 19.68 -2.11
CA ILE A 128 19.29 20.47 -2.93
C ILE A 128 20.39 19.59 -3.53
N LYS A 129 20.94 18.66 -2.72
CA LYS A 129 21.94 17.70 -3.20
C LYS A 129 21.38 16.84 -4.32
N ILE A 130 20.20 16.24 -4.13
CA ILE A 130 19.52 15.40 -5.12
C ILE A 130 19.23 16.21 -6.40
N CYS A 131 18.72 17.43 -6.26
CA CYS A 131 18.44 18.28 -7.41
C CYS A 131 19.71 18.60 -8.24
N LYS A 132 20.82 18.91 -7.58
CA LYS A 132 22.09 19.17 -8.26
C LYS A 132 22.61 17.96 -9.03
N GLU A 133 22.45 16.76 -8.46
CA GLU A 133 22.97 15.52 -9.03
C GLU A 133 22.06 14.94 -10.13
N GLN A 134 20.74 14.98 -9.94
CA GLN A 134 19.80 14.26 -10.80
C GLN A 134 18.87 15.15 -11.63
N TYR A 135 18.63 16.41 -11.19
CA TYR A 135 17.64 17.30 -11.79
C TYR A 135 18.19 18.73 -12.03
N PRO A 136 19.40 18.90 -12.64
CA PRO A 136 20.07 20.20 -12.72
C PRO A 136 19.31 21.25 -13.54
N TYR A 137 18.36 20.82 -14.38
CA TYR A 137 17.60 21.71 -15.28
C TYR A 137 16.13 21.85 -14.90
N ILE A 138 15.72 21.35 -13.73
CA ILE A 138 14.34 21.41 -13.27
C ILE A 138 14.18 22.54 -12.26
N ALA A 139 13.04 23.23 -12.31
CA ALA A 139 12.72 24.25 -11.32
C ALA A 139 12.68 23.63 -9.91
N PHE A 140 13.41 24.23 -8.97
CA PHE A 140 13.50 23.72 -7.60
C PHE A 140 12.13 23.60 -6.92
N ALA A 141 11.20 24.54 -7.22
CA ALA A 141 9.84 24.49 -6.71
C ALA A 141 9.11 23.21 -7.14
N ASP A 142 9.26 22.77 -8.39
CA ASP A 142 8.64 21.54 -8.89
C ASP A 142 9.21 20.31 -8.19
N ALA A 143 10.53 20.28 -7.99
CA ALA A 143 11.20 19.21 -7.25
C ALA A 143 10.72 19.17 -5.77
N PHE A 144 10.65 20.34 -5.13
CA PHE A 144 10.21 20.46 -3.74
C PHE A 144 8.76 19.96 -3.55
N HIS A 145 7.83 20.44 -4.37
CA HIS A 145 6.43 20.03 -4.25
C HIS A 145 6.22 18.57 -4.61
N THR A 146 6.91 18.06 -5.62
CA THR A 146 6.84 16.63 -6.00
C THR A 146 7.36 15.76 -4.87
N MET A 147 8.56 16.05 -4.36
CA MET A 147 9.15 15.26 -3.26
C MET A 147 8.27 15.27 -2.01
N ARG A 148 7.75 16.44 -1.65
CA ARG A 148 6.81 16.55 -0.53
C ARG A 148 5.54 15.73 -0.73
N SER A 149 4.97 15.74 -1.94
CA SER A 149 3.76 14.99 -2.27
C SER A 149 3.97 13.48 -2.21
N MET A 150 5.15 12.99 -2.55
CA MET A 150 5.53 11.58 -2.44
C MET A 150 5.76 11.16 -0.99
N LEU A 151 6.54 11.96 -0.25
CA LEU A 151 7.01 11.57 1.07
C LEU A 151 5.94 11.73 2.15
N LEU A 152 5.13 12.79 2.11
CA LEU A 152 4.20 13.09 3.20
C LEU A 152 3.26 11.91 3.54
N PRO A 153 2.62 11.22 2.58
CA PRO A 153 1.82 10.04 2.89
C PRO A 153 2.61 8.91 3.56
N VAL A 154 3.80 8.61 3.05
CA VAL A 154 4.66 7.53 3.60
C VAL A 154 5.09 7.84 5.03
N LEU A 155 5.60 9.06 5.27
CA LEU A 155 6.05 9.48 6.59
C LEU A 155 4.89 9.51 7.60
N TYR A 156 3.71 9.95 7.15
CA TYR A 156 2.49 9.95 7.95
C TYR A 156 2.07 8.53 8.34
N LEU A 157 2.04 7.62 7.36
CA LEU A 157 1.65 6.23 7.58
C LEU A 157 2.62 5.51 8.53
N MET A 158 3.93 5.78 8.43
CA MET A 158 4.92 5.20 9.35
C MET A 158 4.75 5.65 10.81
N GLY A 159 4.11 6.79 11.06
CA GLY A 159 3.76 7.26 12.40
C GLY A 159 2.37 6.82 12.87
N SER A 160 1.65 5.98 12.13
CA SER A 160 0.31 5.52 12.49
C SER A 160 0.34 4.57 13.68
N GLU A 161 -0.77 4.55 14.42
CA GLU A 161 -1.02 3.52 15.42
C GLU A 161 -1.14 2.15 14.75
N VAL A 162 -0.44 1.16 15.30
CA VAL A 162 -0.38 -0.19 14.73
C VAL A 162 -1.29 -1.10 15.53
N PRO A 163 -2.33 -1.71 14.92
CA PRO A 163 -3.19 -2.67 15.61
C PRO A 163 -2.40 -3.96 15.94
N GLU A 164 -2.64 -4.51 17.13
CA GLU A 164 -2.02 -5.76 17.54
C GLU A 164 -2.61 -6.96 16.78
N ALA A 165 -1.75 -7.80 16.21
CA ALA A 165 -2.16 -9.00 15.49
C ALA A 165 -1.05 -10.06 15.50
N ASP A 166 -1.42 -11.32 15.19
CA ASP A 166 -0.47 -12.44 15.05
C ASP A 166 0.20 -12.46 13.66
N VAL A 167 -0.48 -11.91 12.64
CA VAL A 167 -0.04 -11.85 11.25
C VAL A 167 -0.56 -10.57 10.60
N TYR A 168 0.26 -9.94 9.76
CA TYR A 168 -0.12 -8.79 8.94
C TYR A 168 -0.22 -9.20 7.48
N HIS A 169 -1.42 -9.15 6.92
CA HIS A 169 -1.70 -9.60 5.56
C HIS A 169 -2.09 -8.41 4.68
N ALA A 170 -1.16 -7.95 3.84
CA ALA A 170 -1.41 -6.92 2.85
C ALA A 170 -2.09 -7.48 1.59
N ILE A 171 -3.03 -6.71 1.02
CA ILE A 171 -3.74 -7.07 -0.21
C ILE A 171 -3.19 -6.33 -1.44
N CYS A 172 -2.22 -5.46 -1.24
CA CYS A 172 -1.45 -4.77 -2.28
C CYS A 172 -0.07 -4.40 -1.76
N THR A 173 0.85 -4.07 -2.67
CA THR A 173 2.23 -3.73 -2.30
C THR A 173 2.39 -2.28 -1.86
N GLY A 174 1.66 -1.32 -2.39
CA GLY A 174 1.81 0.12 -2.15
C GLY A 174 1.83 0.55 -0.68
N TYR A 175 0.94 1.43 -0.31
CA TYR A 175 0.78 1.88 1.08
C TYR A 175 0.29 0.75 2.00
N GLY A 176 -0.52 -0.19 1.47
CA GLY A 176 -0.93 -1.38 2.21
C GLY A 176 0.27 -2.24 2.61
N GLY A 177 1.21 -2.44 1.68
CA GLY A 177 2.48 -3.12 1.95
C GLY A 177 3.32 -2.42 3.00
N LEU A 178 3.36 -1.08 2.98
CA LEU A 178 4.09 -0.27 3.97
C LEU A 178 3.56 -0.50 5.39
N LEU A 179 2.25 -0.42 5.58
CA LEU A 179 1.64 -0.63 6.89
C LEU A 179 1.80 -2.08 7.38
N ALA A 180 1.65 -3.08 6.50
CA ALA A 180 1.89 -4.47 6.88
C ALA A 180 3.34 -4.69 7.34
N CYS A 181 4.31 -4.09 6.64
CA CYS A 181 5.72 -4.14 7.05
C CYS A 181 5.98 -3.41 8.37
N LEU A 182 5.31 -2.28 8.61
CA LEU A 182 5.36 -1.57 9.89
C LEU A 182 4.80 -2.45 11.02
N GLY A 183 3.65 -3.10 10.82
CA GLY A 183 3.06 -4.01 11.79
C GLY A 183 3.99 -5.18 12.14
N GLY A 184 4.55 -5.80 11.09
CA GLY A 184 5.57 -6.84 11.27
C GLY A 184 6.83 -6.36 11.99
N TYR A 185 7.23 -5.10 11.81
CA TYR A 185 8.34 -4.48 12.55
C TYR A 185 8.00 -4.28 14.03
N VAL A 186 6.84 -3.69 14.34
CA VAL A 186 6.45 -3.29 15.70
C VAL A 186 6.24 -4.53 16.57
N TYR A 187 5.46 -5.50 16.10
CA TYR A 187 5.08 -6.68 16.88
C TYR A 187 5.95 -7.92 16.61
N LYS A 188 6.97 -7.81 15.74
CA LYS A 188 7.87 -8.91 15.34
C LYS A 188 7.08 -10.13 14.83
N LYS A 189 6.12 -9.87 13.96
CA LYS A 189 5.22 -10.87 13.37
C LYS A 189 5.46 -11.02 11.88
N ASP A 190 4.99 -12.13 11.34
CA ASP A 190 5.08 -12.42 9.91
C ASP A 190 4.19 -11.49 9.07
N VAL A 191 4.67 -11.18 7.88
CA VAL A 191 3.97 -10.40 6.87
C VAL A 191 3.60 -11.31 5.70
N LEU A 192 2.34 -11.28 5.29
CA LEU A 192 1.85 -11.93 4.08
C LEU A 192 1.44 -10.89 3.06
N LEU A 193 1.55 -11.24 1.79
CA LEU A 193 1.08 -10.43 0.68
C LEU A 193 0.23 -11.26 -0.26
N THR A 194 -0.96 -10.77 -0.61
CA THR A 194 -1.75 -11.28 -1.75
C THR A 194 -1.94 -10.16 -2.75
N GLU A 195 -1.52 -10.37 -4.00
CA GLU A 195 -1.78 -9.45 -5.10
C GLU A 195 -2.82 -10.02 -6.06
N HIS A 196 -3.93 -9.28 -6.24
CA HIS A 196 -4.98 -9.60 -7.22
C HIS A 196 -4.63 -9.12 -8.63
N GLY A 197 -3.90 -8.02 -8.73
CA GLY A 197 -3.25 -7.47 -9.92
C GLY A 197 -1.81 -7.10 -9.57
N ILE A 198 -1.02 -6.67 -10.55
CA ILE A 198 0.34 -6.17 -10.30
C ILE A 198 0.26 -4.67 -10.03
N TYR A 199 0.23 -4.32 -8.76
CA TYR A 199 0.04 -2.94 -8.29
C TYR A 199 0.96 -1.93 -8.97
N THR A 200 2.25 -2.24 -9.09
CA THR A 200 3.22 -1.35 -9.74
C THR A 200 2.90 -1.07 -11.19
N ARG A 201 2.42 -2.06 -11.96
CA ARG A 201 2.02 -1.86 -13.37
C ARG A 201 0.79 -0.96 -13.47
N GLU A 202 -0.17 -1.14 -12.59
CA GLU A 202 -1.37 -0.29 -12.54
C GLU A 202 -0.99 1.15 -12.22
N ARG A 203 -0.11 1.36 -11.23
CA ARG A 203 0.40 2.70 -10.89
C ARG A 203 1.24 3.29 -12.02
N GLU A 204 2.08 2.51 -12.68
CA GLU A 204 2.88 2.96 -13.82
C GLU A 204 2.00 3.48 -14.95
N GLU A 205 0.98 2.72 -15.36
CA GLU A 205 0.03 3.15 -16.37
C GLU A 205 -0.72 4.42 -15.98
N GLU A 206 -1.15 4.51 -14.73
CA GLU A 206 -1.83 5.69 -14.20
C GLU A 206 -0.91 6.91 -14.24
N ILE A 207 0.33 6.80 -13.78
CA ILE A 207 1.31 7.90 -13.78
C ILE A 207 1.67 8.34 -15.20
N ILE A 208 1.83 7.39 -16.14
CA ILE A 208 2.08 7.72 -17.54
C ILE A 208 0.96 8.59 -18.12
N ARG A 209 -0.31 8.26 -17.81
CA ARG A 209 -1.49 9.00 -18.28
C ARG A 209 -1.80 10.27 -17.47
N ALA A 210 -1.27 10.38 -16.25
CA ALA A 210 -1.57 11.47 -15.32
C ALA A 210 -1.15 12.83 -15.87
N LYS A 211 -2.08 13.80 -15.86
CA LYS A 211 -1.84 15.19 -16.24
C LYS A 211 -1.34 16.04 -15.07
N TRP A 212 -1.62 15.62 -13.84
CA TRP A 212 -1.20 16.32 -12.62
C TRP A 212 0.26 16.07 -12.24
N VAL A 213 0.89 15.03 -12.80
CA VAL A 213 2.31 14.75 -12.56
C VAL A 213 3.16 15.58 -13.51
N VAL A 214 4.08 16.34 -12.95
CA VAL A 214 5.10 17.08 -13.75
C VAL A 214 5.86 16.07 -14.60
N PRO A 215 5.93 16.24 -15.93
CA PRO A 215 6.48 15.23 -16.85
C PRO A 215 7.86 14.72 -16.47
N SER A 216 8.75 15.61 -16.02
CA SER A 216 10.11 15.27 -15.58
C SER A 216 10.16 14.34 -14.35
N PHE A 217 9.09 14.26 -13.57
CA PHE A 217 9.01 13.43 -12.36
C PHE A 217 8.18 12.15 -12.53
N LYS A 218 7.64 11.85 -13.73
CA LYS A 218 6.89 10.61 -13.95
C LYS A 218 7.73 9.38 -13.62
N LYS A 219 8.99 9.35 -14.08
CA LYS A 219 9.92 8.27 -13.76
C LYS A 219 10.15 8.11 -12.26
N GLN A 220 10.23 9.22 -11.53
CA GLN A 220 10.43 9.22 -10.08
C GLN A 220 9.20 8.66 -9.35
N TRP A 221 7.98 9.06 -9.76
CA TRP A 221 6.75 8.49 -9.22
C TRP A 221 6.62 6.99 -9.47
N ILE A 222 7.00 6.52 -10.64
CA ILE A 222 7.03 5.08 -10.95
C ILE A 222 8.03 4.38 -10.03
N ALA A 223 9.27 4.88 -9.95
CA ALA A 223 10.29 4.34 -9.06
C ALA A 223 9.85 4.28 -7.59
N PHE A 224 9.07 5.27 -7.14
CA PHE A 224 8.50 5.31 -5.80
C PHE A 224 7.61 4.08 -5.50
N PHE A 225 6.70 3.73 -6.40
CA PHE A 225 5.85 2.55 -6.20
C PHE A 225 6.62 1.23 -6.33
N TYR A 226 7.64 1.19 -7.20
CA TYR A 226 8.55 0.03 -7.26
C TYR A 226 9.35 -0.14 -5.97
N MET A 227 9.82 0.93 -5.36
CA MET A 227 10.52 0.91 -4.06
C MET A 227 9.63 0.36 -2.95
N LEU A 228 8.36 0.80 -2.86
CA LEU A 228 7.41 0.28 -1.88
C LEU A 228 7.12 -1.22 -2.11
N SER A 229 7.03 -1.64 -3.36
CA SER A 229 6.81 -3.06 -3.69
C SER A 229 8.03 -3.92 -3.38
N ASP A 230 9.24 -3.44 -3.69
CA ASP A 230 10.49 -4.13 -3.31
C ASP A 230 10.56 -4.34 -1.79
N MET A 231 10.19 -3.35 -0.99
CA MET A 231 10.16 -3.46 0.47
C MET A 231 9.35 -4.67 0.95
N ILE A 232 8.09 -4.78 0.54
CA ILE A 232 7.24 -5.87 1.01
C ILE A 232 7.65 -7.22 0.40
N TYR A 233 8.13 -7.27 -0.84
CA TYR A 233 8.67 -8.50 -1.44
C TYR A 233 9.88 -9.03 -0.66
N GLN A 234 10.72 -8.15 -0.12
CA GLN A 234 11.84 -8.56 0.73
C GLN A 234 11.37 -9.05 2.11
N ARG A 235 10.40 -8.37 2.72
CA ARG A 235 9.96 -8.65 4.10
C ARG A 235 8.91 -9.74 4.22
N ALA A 236 8.05 -9.91 3.24
CA ALA A 236 6.99 -10.91 3.30
C ALA A 236 7.53 -12.33 3.47
N PHE A 237 6.97 -13.08 4.39
CA PHE A 237 7.23 -14.51 4.56
C PHE A 237 6.68 -15.30 3.36
N ARG A 238 5.51 -14.90 2.86
CA ARG A 238 4.86 -15.50 1.70
C ARG A 238 4.19 -14.43 0.83
N VAL A 239 4.27 -14.63 -0.49
CA VAL A 239 3.62 -13.79 -1.49
C VAL A 239 2.71 -14.67 -2.34
N THR A 240 1.45 -14.32 -2.43
CA THR A 240 0.47 -15.05 -3.22
C THR A 240 -0.10 -14.18 -4.34
N CYS A 241 -0.49 -14.82 -5.43
CA CYS A 241 -1.17 -14.21 -6.57
C CYS A 241 -2.15 -15.19 -7.20
N LEU A 242 -3.00 -14.71 -8.11
CA LEU A 242 -4.12 -15.50 -8.64
C LEU A 242 -3.74 -16.39 -9.83
N PHE A 243 -2.64 -16.12 -10.52
CA PHE A 243 -2.27 -16.85 -11.74
C PHE A 243 -0.75 -16.81 -12.00
N THR A 244 -0.28 -17.78 -12.77
CA THR A 244 1.15 -18.02 -13.02
C THR A 244 1.88 -16.81 -13.64
N ASN A 245 1.23 -16.05 -14.53
CA ASN A 245 1.88 -14.88 -15.13
C ASN A 245 2.10 -13.75 -14.11
N ALA A 246 1.18 -13.57 -13.14
CA ALA A 246 1.40 -12.63 -12.05
C ALA A 246 2.61 -13.06 -11.20
N MET A 247 2.71 -14.35 -10.84
CA MET A 247 3.86 -14.89 -10.12
C MET A 247 5.19 -14.63 -10.87
N ARG A 248 5.22 -14.87 -12.19
CA ARG A 248 6.42 -14.58 -12.99
C ARG A 248 6.79 -13.11 -12.94
N THR A 249 5.81 -12.22 -13.00
CA THR A 249 6.02 -10.78 -12.90
C THR A 249 6.55 -10.38 -11.53
N GLN A 250 5.97 -10.91 -10.44
CA GLN A 250 6.48 -10.69 -9.07
C GLN A 250 7.95 -11.08 -8.93
N ILE A 251 8.34 -12.24 -9.50
CA ILE A 251 9.73 -12.72 -9.50
C ILE A 251 10.63 -11.77 -10.31
N GLN A 252 10.19 -11.34 -11.51
CA GLN A 252 10.93 -10.38 -12.33
C GLN A 252 11.13 -9.03 -11.62
N MET A 253 10.20 -8.66 -10.75
CA MET A 253 10.25 -7.43 -9.94
C MET A 253 11.04 -7.59 -8.63
N GLY A 254 11.69 -8.74 -8.41
CA GLY A 254 12.60 -8.95 -7.29
C GLY A 254 12.05 -9.79 -6.14
N CYS A 255 10.82 -10.31 -6.23
CA CYS A 255 10.33 -11.26 -5.24
C CYS A 255 11.07 -12.60 -5.36
N ALA A 256 11.55 -13.14 -4.24
CA ALA A 256 12.24 -14.43 -4.24
C ALA A 256 11.29 -15.56 -4.67
N PRO A 257 11.66 -16.41 -5.65
CA PRO A 257 10.78 -17.45 -6.18
C PRO A 257 10.24 -18.42 -5.10
N GLY A 258 11.05 -18.71 -4.08
CA GLY A 258 10.66 -19.58 -2.97
C GLY A 258 9.52 -19.03 -2.09
N LYS A 259 9.27 -17.73 -2.13
CA LYS A 259 8.17 -17.07 -1.41
C LYS A 259 6.85 -17.10 -2.18
N CYS A 260 6.91 -17.14 -3.52
CA CYS A 260 5.75 -17.02 -4.38
C CYS A 260 4.89 -18.28 -4.43
N ARG A 261 3.56 -18.09 -4.40
CA ARG A 261 2.56 -19.17 -4.60
C ARG A 261 1.41 -18.62 -5.44
N VAL A 262 0.88 -19.47 -6.32
CA VAL A 262 -0.38 -19.22 -7.02
C VAL A 262 -1.51 -19.82 -6.20
N ILE A 263 -2.51 -19.00 -5.87
CA ILE A 263 -3.76 -19.43 -5.23
C ILE A 263 -4.87 -18.78 -6.05
N GLU A 264 -5.51 -19.58 -6.89
CA GLU A 264 -6.58 -19.12 -7.78
C GLU A 264 -7.83 -18.76 -7.00
N ASN A 265 -8.63 -17.80 -7.52
CA ASN A 265 -9.93 -17.51 -6.96
C ASN A 265 -10.89 -18.67 -7.21
N GLY A 266 -11.76 -18.94 -6.23
CA GLY A 266 -12.86 -19.89 -6.36
C GLY A 266 -14.19 -19.16 -6.62
N ILE A 267 -15.19 -19.95 -6.93
CA ILE A 267 -16.59 -19.55 -7.00
C ILE A 267 -17.46 -20.52 -6.21
N ASP A 268 -18.58 -20.04 -5.72
CA ASP A 268 -19.61 -20.90 -5.12
C ASP A 268 -20.33 -21.69 -6.23
N TYR A 269 -19.78 -22.87 -6.54
CA TYR A 269 -20.28 -23.73 -7.60
C TYR A 269 -21.69 -24.21 -7.31
N ASP A 270 -22.01 -24.60 -6.10
CA ASP A 270 -23.32 -25.17 -5.73
C ASP A 270 -24.43 -24.15 -5.91
N ARG A 271 -24.19 -22.91 -5.50
CA ARG A 271 -25.13 -21.81 -5.73
C ARG A 271 -25.35 -21.52 -7.22
N LEU A 272 -24.30 -21.58 -8.04
CA LEU A 272 -24.38 -21.25 -9.47
C LEU A 272 -24.88 -22.41 -10.33
N SER A 273 -24.55 -23.66 -9.97
CA SER A 273 -24.96 -24.85 -10.71
C SER A 273 -26.46 -25.12 -10.67
N GLY A 274 -27.16 -24.58 -9.68
CA GLY A 274 -28.63 -24.65 -9.57
C GLY A 274 -29.39 -23.71 -10.50
N ILE A 275 -28.70 -22.83 -11.23
CA ILE A 275 -29.34 -21.90 -12.19
C ILE A 275 -29.80 -22.71 -13.42
N PRO A 276 -31.11 -22.65 -13.81
CA PRO A 276 -31.61 -23.39 -14.95
C PRO A 276 -30.92 -22.93 -16.23
N LEU A 277 -30.61 -23.88 -17.10
CA LEU A 277 -30.08 -23.55 -18.42
C LEU A 277 -31.16 -22.90 -19.27
N LYS A 278 -30.72 -22.01 -20.16
CA LYS A 278 -31.58 -21.42 -21.18
C LYS A 278 -32.18 -22.51 -22.08
N GLU A 279 -33.48 -22.35 -22.47
CA GLU A 279 -34.08 -23.19 -23.49
C GLU A 279 -33.36 -23.01 -24.85
N GLU A 280 -33.27 -24.08 -25.62
CA GLU A 280 -32.65 -24.04 -26.94
C GLU A 280 -33.53 -23.25 -27.94
N ASP A 281 -33.08 -22.05 -28.30
CA ASP A 281 -33.74 -21.16 -29.23
C ASP A 281 -32.90 -20.86 -30.50
N GLY A 282 -31.77 -21.55 -30.65
CA GLY A 282 -30.84 -21.38 -31.77
C GLY A 282 -29.87 -20.17 -31.61
N TRP A 283 -29.94 -19.45 -30.51
CA TRP A 283 -29.06 -18.31 -30.21
C TRP A 283 -28.06 -18.61 -29.08
N VAL A 284 -26.88 -18.06 -29.22
CA VAL A 284 -25.86 -18.08 -28.16
C VAL A 284 -25.83 -16.68 -27.53
N ASP A 285 -26.20 -16.58 -26.25
CA ASP A 285 -26.11 -15.33 -25.50
C ASP A 285 -24.77 -15.26 -24.81
N ILE A 286 -24.10 -14.14 -25.00
CA ILE A 286 -22.84 -13.83 -24.33
C ILE A 286 -23.08 -12.64 -23.39
N GLY A 287 -23.00 -12.89 -22.09
CA GLY A 287 -23.11 -11.86 -21.05
C GLY A 287 -21.77 -11.50 -20.44
N ALA A 288 -21.61 -10.22 -20.07
CA ALA A 288 -20.49 -9.76 -19.27
C ALA A 288 -21.00 -8.83 -18.17
N VAL A 289 -20.53 -9.06 -16.94
CA VAL A 289 -20.76 -8.16 -15.81
C VAL A 289 -19.44 -7.48 -15.50
N VAL A 290 -19.32 -6.22 -15.89
CA VAL A 290 -18.07 -5.45 -15.80
C VAL A 290 -18.32 -4.07 -15.17
N ARG A 291 -17.29 -3.52 -14.51
CA ARG A 291 -17.29 -2.12 -14.13
C ARG A 291 -16.83 -1.29 -15.32
N LEU A 292 -17.64 -0.35 -15.76
CA LEU A 292 -17.23 0.68 -16.72
C LEU A 292 -16.41 1.71 -15.96
N ALA A 293 -15.17 1.94 -16.37
CA ALA A 293 -14.22 2.90 -15.79
C ALA A 293 -14.09 4.14 -16.68
#